data_f8bca0b244bcb8dfb7e367009a80f821
#
_entry.id   f8bca0b244bcb8dfb7e367009a80f821
#
_cell.length_a   1.000
_cell.length_b   1.000
_cell.length_c   1.000
_cell.angle_alpha   90.00
_cell.angle_beta   90.00
_cell.angle_gamma   90.00
#
_symmetry.space_group_name_H-M   'P 1'
#
loop_
_entity.id
_entity.type
_entity.pdbx_description
1 polymer ?
#
loop_
_entity_poly.entity_id
_entity_poly.type
_entity_poly.pdbx_seq_one_letter_code
_entity_poly.pdbx_strand_id
1 'polypeptide(L)'
;MTNFINLITIARILLAPIIFLCLIFNNYLVCIILFFLAGLTDYFDGYLARKYNAESQIGEILDPIADKILIVFLLIGLSVELDSFLIAFLSSFIIAREIGIAALRDYSSRKNISDRTKVTYLAKIKTSLQLFSIGSYLFALTISFNLLILISDIFLIIATLITIYTGYEYTLNVFKK
;
A
#
# COMPACT_ATOMS: atom_id res chain seq x y z
N MET A 1 21.89 -8.24 -12.51
CA MET A 1 20.58 -8.70 -12.03
C MET A 1 19.96 -7.74 -11.03
N THR A 2 20.70 -7.26 -10.03
CA THR A 2 20.29 -6.21 -9.09
C THR A 2 19.71 -4.95 -9.76
N ASN A 3 20.39 -4.43 -10.81
CA ASN A 3 19.90 -3.25 -11.53
C ASN A 3 18.55 -3.48 -12.22
N PHE A 4 18.27 -4.70 -12.66
CA PHE A 4 16.98 -5.04 -13.28
C PHE A 4 15.85 -5.08 -12.24
N ILE A 5 16.11 -5.64 -11.05
CA ILE A 5 15.15 -5.67 -9.94
C ILE A 5 14.84 -4.25 -9.49
N ASN A 6 15.88 -3.42 -9.25
CA ASN A 6 15.68 -2.01 -8.87
C ASN A 6 14.89 -1.22 -9.94
N LEU A 7 15.08 -1.54 -11.24
CA LEU A 7 14.33 -0.90 -12.32
C LEU A 7 12.84 -1.24 -12.24
N ILE A 8 12.48 -2.47 -11.89
CA ILE A 8 11.08 -2.90 -11.71
C ILE A 8 10.45 -2.12 -10.55
N THR A 9 11.14 -1.97 -9.44
CA THR A 9 10.65 -1.20 -8.29
C THR A 9 10.45 0.29 -8.64
N ILE A 10 11.41 0.90 -9.37
CA ILE A 10 11.28 2.28 -9.87
C ILE A 10 10.10 2.40 -10.84
N ALA A 11 9.92 1.44 -11.73
CA ALA A 11 8.78 1.42 -12.64
C ALA A 11 7.45 1.40 -11.89
N ARG A 12 7.34 0.68 -10.76
CA ARG A 12 6.14 0.67 -9.90
C ARG A 12 5.87 2.06 -9.29
N ILE A 13 6.91 2.79 -8.87
CA ILE A 13 6.77 4.16 -8.38
C ILE A 13 6.21 5.07 -9.48
N LEU A 14 6.68 4.93 -10.71
CA LEU A 14 6.19 5.70 -11.85
C LEU A 14 4.78 5.27 -12.32
N LEU A 15 4.43 3.99 -12.12
CA LEU A 15 3.09 3.50 -12.43
C LEU A 15 2.01 4.10 -11.53
N ALA A 16 2.30 4.40 -10.28
CA ALA A 16 1.30 4.93 -9.34
C ALA A 16 0.64 6.23 -9.83
N PRO A 17 1.38 7.30 -10.22
CA PRO A 17 0.76 8.49 -10.78
C PRO A 17 0.08 8.23 -12.15
N ILE A 18 0.57 7.28 -12.95
CA ILE A 18 -0.07 6.91 -14.22
C ILE A 18 -1.44 6.28 -13.95
N ILE A 19 -1.53 5.36 -13.01
CA ILE A 19 -2.82 4.73 -12.62
C ILE A 19 -3.78 5.80 -12.08
N PHE A 20 -3.29 6.72 -11.25
CA PHE A 20 -4.09 7.84 -10.76
C PHE A 20 -4.66 8.68 -11.90
N LEU A 21 -3.84 9.06 -12.90
CA LEU A 21 -4.32 9.80 -14.07
C LEU A 21 -5.33 8.99 -14.88
N CYS A 22 -5.08 7.70 -15.12
CA CYS A 22 -6.03 6.84 -15.80
C CYS A 22 -7.37 6.78 -15.08
N LEU A 23 -7.38 6.78 -13.75
CA LEU A 23 -8.57 6.78 -12.91
C LEU A 23 -9.37 8.08 -13.13
N ILE A 24 -8.72 9.24 -13.02
CA ILE A 24 -9.35 10.57 -13.23
C ILE A 24 -9.88 10.74 -14.66
N PHE A 25 -9.26 10.09 -15.64
CA PHE A 25 -9.75 10.09 -17.03
C PHE A 25 -10.76 8.96 -17.33
N ASN A 26 -11.33 8.32 -16.31
CA ASN A 26 -12.35 7.26 -16.41
C ASN A 26 -11.90 6.02 -17.20
N ASN A 27 -10.61 5.77 -17.30
CA ASN A 27 -10.05 4.58 -17.97
C ASN A 27 -9.90 3.41 -16.98
N TYR A 28 -11.00 2.99 -16.35
CA TYR A 28 -11.01 2.01 -15.25
C TYR A 28 -10.42 0.64 -15.63
N LEU A 29 -10.65 0.19 -16.87
CA LEU A 29 -10.07 -1.07 -17.36
C LEU A 29 -8.54 -1.02 -17.37
N VAL A 30 -7.96 0.10 -17.80
CA VAL A 30 -6.52 0.30 -17.79
C VAL A 30 -6.01 0.38 -16.35
N CYS A 31 -6.72 1.08 -15.45
CA CYS A 31 -6.37 1.18 -14.04
C CYS A 31 -6.26 -0.20 -13.39
N ILE A 32 -7.27 -1.07 -13.56
CA ILE A 32 -7.26 -2.38 -12.93
C ILE A 32 -6.16 -3.28 -13.49
N ILE A 33 -5.90 -3.23 -14.80
CA ILE A 33 -4.80 -3.97 -15.42
C ILE A 33 -3.45 -3.52 -14.85
N LEU A 34 -3.21 -2.20 -14.80
CA LEU A 34 -1.95 -1.65 -14.27
C LEU A 34 -1.79 -1.92 -12.77
N PHE A 35 -2.88 -1.89 -12.00
CA PHE A 35 -2.87 -2.26 -10.59
C PHE A 35 -2.45 -3.71 -10.37
N PHE A 36 -3.03 -4.66 -11.14
CA PHE A 36 -2.60 -6.05 -11.08
C PHE A 36 -1.17 -6.26 -11.54
N LEU A 37 -0.74 -5.57 -12.60
CA LEU A 37 0.65 -5.61 -13.05
C LEU A 37 1.61 -5.09 -11.97
N ALA A 38 1.26 -3.99 -11.28
CA ALA A 38 2.07 -3.48 -10.16
C ALA A 38 2.18 -4.51 -9.02
N GLY A 39 1.10 -5.20 -8.67
CA GLY A 39 1.13 -6.28 -7.67
C GLY A 39 1.93 -7.50 -8.11
N LEU A 40 1.84 -7.88 -9.39
CA LEU A 40 2.62 -9.00 -9.94
C LEU A 40 4.12 -8.66 -9.98
N THR A 41 4.49 -7.45 -10.37
CA THR A 41 5.89 -7.02 -10.39
C THR A 41 6.50 -7.06 -9.00
N ASP A 42 5.76 -6.64 -7.95
CA ASP A 42 6.19 -6.75 -6.55
C ASP A 42 6.46 -8.20 -6.12
N TYR A 43 5.57 -9.11 -6.48
CA TYR A 43 5.77 -10.52 -6.20
C TYR A 43 7.00 -11.09 -6.90
N PHE A 44 7.20 -10.72 -8.17
CA PHE A 44 8.31 -11.25 -8.98
C PHE A 44 9.66 -10.66 -8.57
N ASP A 45 9.76 -9.37 -8.26
CA ASP A 45 11.03 -8.77 -7.82
C ASP A 45 11.49 -9.34 -6.47
N GLY A 46 10.57 -9.50 -5.51
CA GLY A 46 10.87 -10.15 -4.24
C GLY A 46 11.23 -11.65 -4.38
N TYR A 47 10.59 -12.37 -5.33
CA TYR A 47 10.95 -13.76 -5.62
C TYR A 47 12.33 -13.86 -6.28
N LEU A 48 12.60 -13.03 -7.28
CA LEU A 48 13.86 -13.03 -8.02
C LEU A 48 15.03 -12.60 -7.13
N ALA A 49 14.85 -11.57 -6.30
CA ALA A 49 15.87 -11.12 -5.37
C ALA A 49 16.33 -12.25 -4.44
N ARG A 50 15.39 -12.98 -3.84
CA ARG A 50 15.69 -14.13 -2.96
C ARG A 50 16.30 -15.31 -3.71
N LYS A 51 15.78 -15.66 -4.89
CA LYS A 51 16.24 -16.81 -5.68
C LYS A 51 17.68 -16.65 -6.16
N TYR A 52 18.08 -15.42 -6.49
CA TYR A 52 19.38 -15.13 -7.07
C TYR A 52 20.35 -14.44 -6.11
N ASN A 53 19.99 -14.31 -4.81
CA ASN A 53 20.76 -13.56 -3.81
C ASN A 53 21.17 -12.18 -4.33
N ALA A 54 20.27 -11.51 -5.06
CA ALA A 54 20.48 -10.24 -5.74
C ALA A 54 19.85 -9.07 -4.97
N GLU A 55 19.74 -9.20 -3.65
CA GLU A 55 19.27 -8.14 -2.77
C GLU A 55 20.22 -6.94 -2.83
N SER A 56 19.68 -5.73 -2.91
CA SER A 56 20.44 -4.50 -2.97
C SER A 56 20.01 -3.55 -1.86
N GLN A 57 20.95 -2.76 -1.34
CA GLN A 57 20.63 -1.71 -0.36
C GLN A 57 19.61 -0.71 -0.89
N ILE A 58 19.66 -0.41 -2.19
CA ILE A 58 18.71 0.48 -2.85
C ILE A 58 17.32 -0.16 -2.92
N GLY A 59 17.22 -1.43 -3.29
CA GLY A 59 15.95 -2.18 -3.33
C GLY A 59 15.30 -2.25 -1.96
N GLU A 60 16.06 -2.57 -0.91
CA GLU A 60 15.57 -2.63 0.47
C GLU A 60 14.90 -1.31 0.92
N ILE A 61 15.37 -0.16 0.41
CA ILE A 61 14.80 1.15 0.69
C ILE A 61 13.62 1.45 -0.22
N LEU A 62 13.73 1.13 -1.53
CA LEU A 62 12.75 1.51 -2.54
C LEU A 62 11.46 0.67 -2.46
N ASP A 63 11.54 -0.63 -2.15
CA ASP A 63 10.38 -1.53 -2.11
C ASP A 63 9.29 -1.04 -1.13
N PRO A 64 9.60 -0.74 0.15
CA PRO A 64 8.59 -0.21 1.08
C PRO A 64 8.05 1.17 0.68
N ILE A 65 8.81 1.94 -0.10
CA ILE A 65 8.38 3.25 -0.60
C ILE A 65 7.43 3.07 -1.77
N ALA A 66 7.76 2.19 -2.73
CA ALA A 66 6.94 1.92 -3.91
C ALA A 66 5.53 1.44 -3.53
N ASP A 67 5.43 0.50 -2.59
CA ASP A 67 4.15 -0.01 -2.11
C ASP A 67 3.28 1.08 -1.48
N LYS A 68 3.87 1.95 -0.67
CA LYS A 68 3.14 3.04 -0.03
C LYS A 68 2.69 4.09 -1.02
N ILE A 69 3.54 4.46 -1.98
CA ILE A 69 3.20 5.42 -3.03
C ILE A 69 2.00 4.90 -3.83
N LEU A 70 2.01 3.63 -4.23
CA LEU A 70 0.91 3.04 -4.99
C LEU A 70 -0.42 3.13 -4.22
N ILE A 71 -0.44 2.72 -2.94
CA ILE A 71 -1.64 2.77 -2.10
C ILE A 71 -2.14 4.21 -1.93
N VAL A 72 -1.24 5.16 -1.67
CA VAL A 72 -1.59 6.58 -1.46
C VAL A 72 -2.23 7.18 -2.72
N PHE A 73 -1.60 7.00 -3.89
CA PHE A 73 -2.15 7.52 -5.15
C PHE A 73 -3.51 6.93 -5.47
N LEU A 74 -3.69 5.62 -5.26
CA LEU A 74 -4.97 4.95 -5.53
C LEU A 74 -6.07 5.39 -4.57
N LEU A 75 -5.79 5.49 -3.26
CA LEU A 75 -6.79 5.93 -2.28
C LEU A 75 -7.22 7.39 -2.52
N ILE A 76 -6.27 8.27 -2.83
CA ILE A 76 -6.60 9.67 -3.19
C ILE A 76 -7.40 9.69 -4.50
N GLY A 77 -6.97 8.96 -5.51
CA GLY A 77 -7.67 8.89 -6.79
C GLY A 77 -9.11 8.37 -6.65
N LEU A 78 -9.32 7.31 -5.87
CA LEU A 78 -10.65 6.76 -5.60
C LEU A 78 -11.54 7.74 -4.82
N SER A 79 -10.98 8.49 -3.87
CA SER A 79 -11.75 9.49 -3.13
C SER A 79 -12.24 10.64 -4.02
N VAL A 80 -11.43 11.04 -4.99
CA VAL A 80 -11.79 12.07 -5.99
C VAL A 80 -12.78 11.52 -7.00
N GLU A 81 -12.52 10.35 -7.57
CA GLU A 81 -13.35 9.74 -8.62
C GLU A 81 -14.77 9.40 -8.13
N LEU A 82 -14.88 8.88 -6.91
CA LEU A 82 -16.18 8.53 -6.31
C LEU A 82 -16.82 9.69 -5.54
N ASP A 83 -16.22 10.88 -5.52
CA ASP A 83 -16.64 12.04 -4.72
C ASP A 83 -17.02 11.65 -3.28
N SER A 84 -16.17 10.79 -2.66
CA SER A 84 -16.48 10.13 -1.39
C SER A 84 -15.67 10.71 -0.24
N PHE A 85 -16.36 11.47 0.63
CA PHE A 85 -15.79 11.94 1.90
C PHE A 85 -15.35 10.76 2.78
N LEU A 86 -16.08 9.65 2.78
CA LEU A 86 -15.75 8.46 3.56
C LEU A 86 -14.37 7.92 3.16
N ILE A 87 -14.14 7.72 1.85
CA ILE A 87 -12.86 7.22 1.35
C ILE A 87 -11.74 8.19 1.69
N ALA A 88 -11.93 9.49 1.48
CA ALA A 88 -10.94 10.51 1.81
C ALA A 88 -10.58 10.50 3.31
N PHE A 89 -11.59 10.41 4.19
CA PHE A 89 -11.42 10.38 5.64
C PHE A 89 -10.66 9.13 6.10
N LEU A 90 -11.08 7.94 5.66
CA LEU A 90 -10.41 6.68 6.01
C LEU A 90 -8.99 6.63 5.46
N SER A 91 -8.78 7.10 4.23
CA SER A 91 -7.46 7.17 3.59
C SER A 91 -6.49 8.05 4.37
N SER A 92 -6.96 9.17 4.94
CA SER A 92 -6.11 10.06 5.74
C SER A 92 -5.53 9.35 6.97
N PHE A 93 -6.30 8.50 7.67
CA PHE A 93 -5.80 7.68 8.77
C PHE A 93 -4.79 6.63 8.32
N ILE A 94 -5.06 5.98 7.20
CA ILE A 94 -4.13 4.99 6.62
C ILE A 94 -2.80 5.66 6.31
N ILE A 95 -2.80 6.79 5.60
CA ILE A 95 -1.60 7.53 5.19
C ILE A 95 -0.83 8.05 6.41
N ALA A 96 -1.52 8.69 7.34
CA ALA A 96 -0.91 9.22 8.57
C ALA A 96 -0.22 8.09 9.37
N ARG A 97 -0.87 6.92 9.49
CA ARG A 97 -0.29 5.77 10.18
C ARG A 97 0.92 5.21 9.42
N GLU A 98 0.89 5.11 8.10
CA GLU A 98 2.03 4.60 7.32
C GLU A 98 3.27 5.49 7.50
N ILE A 99 3.10 6.81 7.50
CA ILE A 99 4.16 7.78 7.76
C ILE A 99 4.65 7.64 9.21
N GLY A 100 3.73 7.60 10.19
CA GLY A 100 4.07 7.49 11.60
C GLY A 100 4.85 6.23 11.93
N ILE A 101 4.44 5.07 11.40
CA ILE A 101 5.17 3.80 11.62
C ILE A 101 6.52 3.79 10.91
N ALA A 102 6.65 4.39 9.73
CA ALA A 102 7.94 4.52 9.07
C ALA A 102 8.92 5.31 9.94
N ALA A 103 8.48 6.43 10.51
CA ALA A 103 9.29 7.24 11.43
C ALA A 103 9.63 6.48 12.73
N LEU A 104 8.68 5.72 13.31
CA LEU A 104 8.94 4.89 14.49
C LEU A 104 9.95 3.77 14.22
N ARG A 105 9.92 3.17 13.04
CA ARG A 105 10.91 2.15 12.64
C ARG A 105 12.30 2.74 12.51
N ASP A 106 12.43 3.90 11.86
CA ASP A 106 13.70 4.61 11.74
C ASP A 106 14.26 4.98 13.14
N TYR A 107 13.43 5.54 14.01
CA TYR A 107 13.78 5.82 15.39
C TYR A 107 14.26 4.57 16.13
N SER A 108 13.53 3.45 16.02
CA SER A 108 13.86 2.19 16.69
C SER A 108 15.16 1.59 16.17
N SER A 109 15.43 1.70 14.88
CA SER A 109 16.68 1.26 14.26
C SER A 109 17.88 2.05 14.81
N ARG A 110 17.77 3.38 14.88
CA ARG A 110 18.81 4.25 15.45
C ARG A 110 19.08 3.99 16.93
N LYS A 111 18.10 3.49 17.67
CA LYS A 111 18.22 3.14 19.10
C LYS A 111 18.61 1.68 19.35
N ASN A 112 18.85 0.88 18.30
CA ASN A 112 19.12 -0.56 18.36
C ASN A 112 18.02 -1.36 19.09
N ILE A 113 16.76 -0.93 18.95
CA ILE A 113 15.56 -1.59 19.50
C ILE A 113 14.60 -2.07 18.40
N SER A 114 15.14 -2.38 17.23
CA SER A 114 14.36 -2.80 16.04
C SER A 114 13.48 -4.04 16.28
N ASP A 115 13.85 -4.90 17.26
CA ASP A 115 13.03 -6.04 17.66
C ASP A 115 11.64 -5.66 18.14
N ARG A 116 11.47 -4.45 18.69
CA ARG A 116 10.17 -3.93 19.15
C ARG A 116 9.24 -3.50 18.02
N THR A 117 9.75 -3.40 16.79
CA THR A 117 9.02 -2.98 15.59
C THR A 117 8.88 -4.10 14.55
N LYS A 118 8.99 -5.36 14.97
CA LYS A 118 8.75 -6.51 14.08
C LYS A 118 7.34 -6.50 13.52
N VAL A 119 7.22 -6.90 12.26
CA VAL A 119 5.92 -6.94 11.56
C VAL A 119 5.04 -8.01 12.20
N THR A 120 3.90 -7.59 12.73
CA THR A 120 2.88 -8.50 13.30
C THR A 120 2.07 -9.16 12.18
N TYR A 121 1.44 -10.30 12.46
CA TYR A 121 0.54 -10.97 11.53
C TYR A 121 -0.64 -10.07 11.13
N LEU A 122 -1.19 -9.30 12.07
CA LEU A 122 -2.24 -8.31 11.82
C LEU A 122 -1.80 -7.21 10.85
N ALA A 123 -0.53 -6.81 10.90
CA ALA A 123 0.00 -5.83 9.94
C ALA A 123 0.07 -6.37 8.51
N LYS A 124 0.19 -7.67 8.31
CA LYS A 124 0.08 -8.30 6.97
C LYS A 124 -1.37 -8.34 6.50
N ILE A 125 -2.29 -8.76 7.38
CA ILE A 125 -3.73 -8.81 7.07
C ILE A 125 -4.24 -7.42 6.64
N LYS A 126 -3.87 -6.35 7.35
CA LYS A 126 -4.31 -4.99 7.00
C LYS A 126 -3.93 -4.60 5.58
N THR A 127 -2.69 -4.90 5.16
CA THR A 127 -2.21 -4.56 3.81
C THR A 127 -2.97 -5.35 2.75
N SER A 128 -3.20 -6.65 2.99
CA SER A 128 -4.02 -7.46 2.08
C SER A 128 -5.45 -6.94 1.97
N LEU A 129 -6.06 -6.50 3.08
CA LEU A 129 -7.40 -5.92 3.07
C LEU A 129 -7.45 -4.56 2.34
N GLN A 130 -6.42 -3.72 2.50
CA GLN A 130 -6.31 -2.46 1.77
C GLN A 130 -6.21 -2.70 0.25
N LEU A 131 -5.33 -3.60 -0.17
CA LEU A 131 -5.17 -3.95 -1.59
C LEU A 131 -6.44 -4.58 -2.16
N PHE A 132 -7.11 -5.46 -1.38
CA PHE A 132 -8.36 -6.06 -1.79
C PHE A 132 -9.48 -5.01 -1.93
N SER A 133 -9.60 -4.07 -0.98
CA SER A 133 -10.56 -2.97 -1.06
C SER A 133 -10.32 -2.13 -2.31
N ILE A 134 -9.07 -1.71 -2.57
CA ILE A 134 -8.70 -0.93 -3.75
C ILE A 134 -9.05 -1.69 -5.04
N GLY A 135 -8.64 -2.97 -5.15
CA GLY A 135 -8.98 -3.80 -6.30
C GLY A 135 -10.48 -3.96 -6.52
N SER A 136 -11.25 -4.10 -5.43
CA SER A 136 -12.70 -4.18 -5.46
C SER A 136 -13.36 -2.88 -5.95
N TYR A 137 -12.87 -1.70 -5.54
CA TYR A 137 -13.33 -0.41 -6.07
C TYR A 137 -13.04 -0.28 -7.56
N LEU A 138 -11.83 -0.57 -8.00
CA LEU A 138 -11.45 -0.50 -9.41
C LEU A 138 -12.31 -1.45 -10.27
N PHE A 139 -12.59 -2.64 -9.76
CA PHE A 139 -13.45 -3.60 -10.42
C PHE A 139 -14.91 -3.10 -10.46
N ALA A 140 -15.41 -2.55 -9.36
CA ALA A 140 -16.76 -1.96 -9.29
C ALA A 140 -16.96 -0.83 -10.32
N LEU A 141 -15.97 0.04 -10.46
CA LEU A 141 -15.96 1.11 -11.46
C LEU A 141 -15.94 0.55 -12.88
N THR A 142 -15.14 -0.49 -13.12
CA THR A 142 -15.03 -1.11 -14.47
C THR A 142 -16.34 -1.72 -14.95
N ILE A 143 -17.11 -2.35 -14.04
CA ILE A 143 -18.39 -3.00 -14.38
C ILE A 143 -19.62 -2.13 -14.03
N SER A 144 -19.41 -0.93 -13.50
CA SER A 144 -20.46 0.01 -13.06
C SER A 144 -21.44 -0.62 -12.05
N PHE A 145 -20.94 -1.37 -11.06
CA PHE A 145 -21.75 -2.11 -10.09
C PHE A 145 -21.69 -1.50 -8.69
N ASN A 146 -22.68 -0.65 -8.35
CA ASN A 146 -22.71 0.15 -7.13
C ASN A 146 -22.70 -0.68 -5.82
N LEU A 147 -23.30 -1.88 -5.80
CA LEU A 147 -23.28 -2.73 -4.60
C LEU A 147 -21.84 -3.14 -4.22
N LEU A 148 -20.99 -3.31 -5.21
CA LEU A 148 -19.59 -3.66 -4.96
C LEU A 148 -18.79 -2.48 -4.36
N ILE A 149 -19.17 -1.24 -4.65
CA ILE A 149 -18.62 -0.04 -4.01
C ILE A 149 -18.91 -0.08 -2.50
N LEU A 150 -20.16 -0.39 -2.12
CA LEU A 150 -20.54 -0.52 -0.70
C LEU A 150 -19.73 -1.63 0.01
N ILE A 151 -19.53 -2.76 -0.65
CA ILE A 151 -18.72 -3.86 -0.12
C ILE A 151 -17.27 -3.40 0.06
N SER A 152 -16.73 -2.64 -0.90
CA SER A 152 -15.38 -2.07 -0.83
C SER A 152 -15.23 -1.07 0.32
N ASP A 153 -16.28 -0.26 0.60
CA ASP A 153 -16.33 0.64 1.76
C ASP A 153 -16.19 -0.14 3.07
N ILE A 154 -16.90 -1.25 3.21
CA ILE A 154 -16.82 -2.12 4.41
C ILE A 154 -15.40 -2.66 4.58
N PHE A 155 -14.76 -3.17 3.52
CA PHE A 155 -13.38 -3.64 3.60
C PHE A 155 -12.40 -2.52 3.95
N LEU A 156 -12.61 -1.31 3.41
CA LEU A 156 -11.76 -0.15 3.73
C LEU A 156 -11.91 0.28 5.18
N ILE A 157 -13.14 0.27 5.73
CA ILE A 157 -13.39 0.55 7.15
C ILE A 157 -12.66 -0.48 8.02
N ILE A 158 -12.79 -1.77 7.74
CA ILE A 158 -12.13 -2.84 8.49
C ILE A 158 -10.60 -2.68 8.42
N ALA A 159 -10.07 -2.44 7.22
CA ALA A 159 -8.65 -2.22 7.02
C ALA A 159 -8.13 -0.99 7.80
N THR A 160 -8.92 0.08 7.86
CA THR A 160 -8.58 1.29 8.62
C THR A 160 -8.59 1.04 10.12
N LEU A 161 -9.58 0.33 10.65
CA LEU A 161 -9.64 -0.03 12.07
C LEU A 161 -8.43 -0.89 12.48
N ILE A 162 -8.08 -1.89 11.69
CA ILE A 162 -6.88 -2.72 11.93
C ILE A 162 -5.61 -1.86 11.81
N THR A 163 -5.59 -0.90 10.90
CA THR A 163 -4.47 0.03 10.69
C THR A 163 -4.24 0.89 11.94
N ILE A 164 -5.30 1.45 12.52
CA ILE A 164 -5.24 2.26 13.74
C ILE A 164 -4.80 1.39 14.92
N TYR A 165 -5.44 0.24 15.11
CA TYR A 165 -5.10 -0.69 16.18
C TYR A 165 -3.63 -1.12 16.14
N THR A 166 -3.15 -1.57 14.99
CA THR A 166 -1.74 -1.97 14.83
C THR A 166 -0.78 -0.80 14.98
N GLY A 167 -1.16 0.41 14.59
CA GLY A 167 -0.39 1.64 14.82
C GLY A 167 -0.23 1.95 16.31
N TYR A 168 -1.31 1.83 17.07
CA TYR A 168 -1.30 2.00 18.52
C TYR A 168 -0.40 0.95 19.21
N GLU A 169 -0.55 -0.32 18.87
CA GLU A 169 0.28 -1.42 19.40
C GLU A 169 1.78 -1.19 19.13
N TYR A 170 2.14 -0.78 17.91
CA TYR A 170 3.53 -0.45 17.56
C TYR A 170 4.08 0.69 18.42
N THR A 171 3.29 1.74 18.60
CA THR A 171 3.71 2.89 19.41
C THR A 171 3.95 2.48 20.85
N LEU A 172 3.05 1.71 21.44
CA LEU A 172 3.23 1.20 22.81
C LEU A 172 4.50 0.34 22.93
N ASN A 173 4.76 -0.56 21.97
CA ASN A 173 5.93 -1.44 22.02
C ASN A 173 7.25 -0.69 21.95
N VAL A 174 7.33 0.41 21.18
CA VAL A 174 8.53 1.25 21.08
C VAL A 174 8.83 1.96 22.39
N PHE A 175 7.79 2.51 23.06
CA PHE A 175 7.95 3.29 24.29
C PHE A 175 7.80 2.47 25.59
N LYS A 176 7.50 1.18 25.50
CA LYS A 176 7.49 0.29 26.66
C LYS A 176 8.90 0.19 27.24
N LYS A 177 9.06 0.61 28.49
CA LYS A 177 10.34 0.53 29.25
C LYS A 177 10.76 -0.91 29.47
#